data_c46d7b00a415a1ecd819cc0d21786409
#
_entry.id   c46d7b00a415a1ecd819cc0d21786409
#
_cell.length_a   1.000
_cell.length_b   1.000
_cell.length_c   1.000
_cell.angle_alpha   90.00
_cell.angle_beta   90.00
_cell.angle_gamma   90.00
#
_symmetry.space_group_name_H-M   'P 1'
#
loop_
_entity.id
_entity.type
_entity.pdbx_description
1 polymer ?
#
loop_
_entity_poly.entity_id
_entity_poly.type
_entity_poly.pdbx_seq_one_letter_code
_entity_poly.pdbx_strand_id
1 'polypeptide(L)'
;MISIIMPVYNAGVLLHTAVESVLRQSFADFELLLVDDGSTDGSAALAHELAKKDDRIRVLEQPNAGICAARNLGLQHCRGQWFTFCDDDDTMLPHALETLLVLAKSTGADVVRGGYRLLRANAAGTAVELPHPPGQAIIIHKPAGQGYLQFLQQSGPQFVWNAMY
;
A
#
# COMPACT_ATOMS: atom_id res chain seq x y z
N MET A 1 9.24 -11.58 5.33
CA MET A 1 9.32 -10.15 4.93
C MET A 1 8.16 -9.81 3.99
N ILE A 2 7.61 -8.61 4.12
CA ILE A 2 6.55 -8.04 3.25
C ILE A 2 7.15 -6.85 2.50
N SER A 3 6.91 -6.73 1.19
CA SER A 3 7.23 -5.53 0.42
C SER A 3 6.01 -4.63 0.30
N ILE A 4 6.11 -3.38 0.75
CA ILE A 4 5.08 -2.36 0.58
C ILE A 4 5.53 -1.47 -0.57
N ILE A 5 4.69 -1.35 -1.60
CA ILE A 5 4.97 -0.53 -2.78
C ILE A 5 4.09 0.72 -2.68
N MET A 6 4.73 1.87 -2.65
CA MET A 6 4.08 3.18 -2.60
C MET A 6 4.47 3.99 -3.83
N PRO A 7 3.60 4.04 -4.85
CA PRO A 7 3.78 4.97 -5.96
C PRO A 7 3.72 6.40 -5.43
N VAL A 8 4.62 7.26 -5.89
CA VAL A 8 4.70 8.66 -5.45
C VAL A 8 4.65 9.56 -6.68
N TYR A 9 3.70 10.50 -6.70
CA TYR A 9 3.66 11.53 -7.73
C TYR A 9 3.03 12.81 -7.21
N ASN A 10 3.85 13.83 -6.95
CA ASN A 10 3.40 15.13 -6.45
C ASN A 10 2.54 15.02 -5.18
N ALA A 11 2.94 14.16 -4.24
CA ALA A 11 2.22 13.88 -3.01
C ALA A 11 2.32 15.01 -1.96
N GLY A 12 3.33 15.87 -2.08
CA GLY A 12 3.53 16.99 -1.16
C GLY A 12 3.65 16.52 0.29
N VAL A 13 2.89 17.16 1.16
CA VAL A 13 2.93 16.89 2.62
C VAL A 13 2.30 15.54 3.01
N LEU A 14 1.47 14.95 2.14
CA LEU A 14 0.77 13.69 2.43
C LEU A 14 1.75 12.53 2.48
N LEU A 15 2.81 12.54 1.66
CA LEU A 15 3.83 11.50 1.63
C LEU A 15 4.42 11.20 3.00
N HIS A 16 4.71 12.24 3.79
CA HIS A 16 5.26 12.05 5.14
C HIS A 16 4.29 11.27 6.04
N THR A 17 3.00 11.62 6.01
CA THR A 17 1.97 10.96 6.81
C THR A 17 1.77 9.50 6.37
N ALA A 18 1.73 9.24 5.07
CA ALA A 18 1.62 7.91 4.50
C ALA A 18 2.79 7.01 4.94
N VAL A 19 4.03 7.48 4.74
CA VAL A 19 5.25 6.75 5.12
C VAL A 19 5.28 6.48 6.62
N GLU A 20 4.97 7.47 7.47
CA GLU A 20 4.93 7.28 8.92
C GLU A 20 3.92 6.22 9.35
N SER A 21 2.77 6.13 8.68
CA SER A 21 1.77 5.10 8.98
C SER A 21 2.29 3.69 8.71
N VAL A 22 3.11 3.53 7.67
CA VAL A 22 3.79 2.27 7.34
C VAL A 22 4.89 1.97 8.36
N LEU A 23 5.72 2.95 8.73
CA LEU A 23 6.81 2.74 9.68
C LEU A 23 6.32 2.37 11.10
N ARG A 24 5.09 2.76 11.46
CA ARG A 24 4.44 2.45 12.73
C ARG A 24 3.71 1.09 12.74
N GLN A 25 3.84 0.27 11.71
CA GLN A 25 3.22 -1.05 11.69
C GLN A 25 3.78 -1.94 12.82
N SER A 26 2.90 -2.72 13.47
CA SER A 26 3.30 -3.68 14.52
C SER A 26 4.19 -4.82 13.99
N PHE A 27 4.06 -5.16 12.72
CA PHE A 27 4.90 -6.12 12.02
C PHE A 27 6.13 -5.41 11.45
N ALA A 28 7.33 -5.75 11.96
CA ALA A 28 8.56 -5.02 11.65
C ALA A 28 9.35 -5.55 10.45
N ASP A 29 9.12 -6.82 10.02
CA ASP A 29 9.87 -7.46 8.93
C ASP A 29 9.28 -7.10 7.55
N PHE A 30 9.44 -5.82 7.17
CA PHE A 30 9.01 -5.30 5.88
C PHE A 30 10.07 -4.40 5.23
N GLU A 31 9.94 -4.20 3.93
CA GLU A 31 10.56 -3.10 3.19
C GLU A 31 9.48 -2.18 2.62
N LEU A 32 9.79 -0.88 2.50
CA LEU A 32 8.94 0.13 1.85
C LEU A 32 9.65 0.62 0.59
N LEU A 33 9.04 0.38 -0.57
CA LEU A 33 9.50 0.87 -1.87
C LEU A 33 8.73 2.14 -2.21
N LEU A 34 9.36 3.30 -2.07
CA LEU A 34 8.85 4.57 -2.59
C LEU A 34 9.23 4.67 -4.06
N VAL A 35 8.25 4.64 -4.94
CA VAL A 35 8.48 4.66 -6.39
C VAL A 35 8.06 6.02 -6.93
N ASP A 36 9.02 6.93 -7.05
CA ASP A 36 8.79 8.26 -7.61
C ASP A 36 8.56 8.19 -9.12
N ASP A 37 7.38 8.61 -9.54
CA ASP A 37 6.96 8.64 -10.95
C ASP A 37 7.20 10.03 -11.58
N GLY A 38 8.39 10.60 -11.34
CA GLY A 38 8.80 11.87 -11.90
C GLY A 38 8.13 13.08 -11.25
N SER A 39 8.09 13.14 -9.92
CA SER A 39 7.54 14.26 -9.16
C SER A 39 8.28 15.58 -9.43
N THR A 40 7.55 16.68 -9.41
CA THR A 40 8.08 18.05 -9.65
C THR A 40 7.87 19.00 -8.48
N ASP A 41 7.24 18.53 -7.39
CA ASP A 41 6.84 19.34 -6.22
C ASP A 41 7.76 19.20 -4.99
N GLY A 42 8.85 18.43 -5.11
CA GLY A 42 9.77 18.12 -3.99
C GLY A 42 9.50 16.77 -3.32
N SER A 43 8.49 16.00 -3.73
CA SER A 43 8.19 14.67 -3.18
C SER A 43 9.36 13.69 -3.33
N ALA A 44 10.08 13.71 -4.46
CA ALA A 44 11.28 12.91 -4.67
C ALA A 44 12.38 13.22 -3.63
N ALA A 45 12.64 14.50 -3.38
CA ALA A 45 13.62 14.90 -2.36
C ALA A 45 13.21 14.45 -0.96
N LEU A 46 11.93 14.58 -0.61
CA LEU A 46 11.38 14.08 0.65
C LEU A 46 11.52 12.56 0.79
N ALA A 47 11.23 11.80 -0.28
CA ALA A 47 11.39 10.34 -0.30
C ALA A 47 12.83 9.94 0.03
N HIS A 48 13.82 10.59 -0.57
CA HIS A 48 15.24 10.36 -0.25
C HIS A 48 15.63 10.76 1.17
N GLU A 49 15.03 11.82 1.71
CA GLU A 49 15.26 12.21 3.12
C GLU A 49 14.69 11.18 4.09
N LEU A 50 13.54 10.61 3.79
CA LEU A 50 12.91 9.56 4.60
C LEU A 50 13.74 8.26 4.53
N ALA A 51 14.23 7.89 3.36
CA ALA A 51 15.09 6.72 3.19
C ALA A 51 16.44 6.80 3.95
N LYS A 52 16.97 8.01 4.19
CA LYS A 52 18.14 8.20 5.03
C LYS A 52 17.89 7.97 6.52
N LYS A 53 16.62 8.01 6.96
CA LYS A 53 16.24 7.90 8.38
C LYS A 53 15.85 6.47 8.78
N ASP A 54 15.48 5.63 7.81
CA ASP A 54 15.03 4.25 8.08
C ASP A 54 15.49 3.33 6.94
N ASP A 55 16.34 2.37 7.27
CA ASP A 55 16.96 1.43 6.31
C ASP A 55 15.94 0.49 5.64
N ARG A 56 14.71 0.44 6.14
CA ARG A 56 13.62 -0.31 5.50
C ARG A 56 13.06 0.39 4.27
N ILE A 57 13.36 1.68 4.08
CA ILE A 57 12.88 2.47 2.94
C ILE A 57 13.89 2.40 1.80
N ARG A 58 13.39 2.15 0.61
CA ARG A 58 14.15 2.22 -0.64
C ARG A 58 13.41 3.10 -1.63
N VAL A 59 14.14 3.99 -2.29
CA VAL A 59 13.58 4.86 -3.33
C VAL A 59 13.93 4.31 -4.70
N LEU A 60 12.95 4.26 -5.57
CA LEU A 60 13.08 3.98 -7.00
C LEU A 60 12.54 5.20 -7.76
N GLU A 61 13.17 5.56 -8.86
CA GLU A 61 12.76 6.71 -9.66
C GLU A 61 12.56 6.28 -11.11
N GLN A 62 11.55 6.87 -11.75
CA GLN A 62 11.33 6.73 -13.19
C GLN A 62 10.81 8.06 -13.77
N PRO A 63 10.98 8.31 -15.07
CA PRO A 63 10.23 9.35 -15.76
C PRO A 63 8.74 9.07 -15.65
N ASN A 64 7.90 10.11 -15.52
CA ASN A 64 6.46 9.95 -15.36
C ASN A 64 5.87 9.05 -16.46
N ALA A 65 5.32 7.92 -16.02
CA ALA A 65 4.70 6.90 -16.87
C ALA A 65 3.37 6.39 -16.30
N GLY A 66 2.91 7.00 -15.21
CA GLY A 66 1.65 6.71 -14.55
C GLY A 66 1.73 5.63 -13.48
N ILE A 67 0.74 5.64 -12.60
CA ILE A 67 0.68 4.79 -11.39
C ILE A 67 0.88 3.29 -11.65
N CYS A 68 0.37 2.78 -12.78
CA CYS A 68 0.56 1.38 -13.14
C CYS A 68 2.01 1.04 -13.44
N ALA A 69 2.74 1.95 -14.11
CA ALA A 69 4.17 1.77 -14.40
C ALA A 69 4.98 1.82 -13.10
N ALA A 70 4.69 2.77 -12.20
CA ALA A 70 5.33 2.86 -10.89
C ALA A 70 5.09 1.60 -10.04
N ARG A 71 3.85 1.09 -9.98
CA ARG A 71 3.54 -0.18 -9.30
C ARG A 71 4.31 -1.35 -9.89
N ASN A 72 4.40 -1.45 -11.23
CA ASN A 72 5.15 -2.50 -11.90
C ASN A 72 6.65 -2.41 -11.62
N LEU A 73 7.22 -1.20 -11.60
CA LEU A 73 8.62 -1.00 -11.22
C LEU A 73 8.86 -1.47 -9.78
N GLY A 74 7.98 -1.11 -8.85
CA GLY A 74 8.02 -1.59 -7.47
C GLY A 74 7.98 -3.12 -7.40
N LEU A 75 7.06 -3.77 -8.11
CA LEU A 75 6.94 -5.24 -8.17
C LEU A 75 8.22 -5.93 -8.66
N GLN A 76 8.91 -5.35 -9.65
CA GLN A 76 10.18 -5.89 -10.16
C GLN A 76 11.31 -5.84 -9.12
N HIS A 77 11.21 -4.95 -8.12
CA HIS A 77 12.23 -4.73 -7.10
C HIS A 77 11.87 -5.27 -5.71
N CYS A 78 10.71 -5.90 -5.56
CA CYS A 78 10.28 -6.55 -4.33
C CYS A 78 11.25 -7.67 -3.91
N ARG A 79 11.51 -7.74 -2.60
CA ARG A 79 12.31 -8.80 -1.96
C ARG A 79 11.46 -9.66 -1.03
N GLY A 80 10.27 -9.18 -0.66
CA GLY A 80 9.35 -9.87 0.23
C GLY A 80 8.70 -11.08 -0.41
N GLN A 81 8.34 -12.05 0.40
CA GLN A 81 7.51 -13.19 -0.01
C GLN A 81 6.05 -12.75 -0.28
N TRP A 82 5.66 -11.67 0.37
CA TRP A 82 4.35 -11.03 0.22
C TRP A 82 4.54 -9.59 -0.20
N PHE A 83 3.58 -9.05 -0.94
CA PHE A 83 3.56 -7.62 -1.23
C PHE A 83 2.17 -7.01 -1.04
N THR A 84 2.15 -5.70 -0.84
CA THR A 84 0.93 -4.89 -0.79
C THR A 84 1.21 -3.52 -1.39
N PHE A 85 0.17 -2.83 -1.81
CA PHE A 85 0.24 -1.43 -2.22
C PHE A 85 -0.27 -0.52 -1.10
N CYS A 86 0.29 0.68 -1.03
CA CYS A 86 -0.21 1.78 -0.22
C CYS A 86 -0.01 3.06 -1.04
N ASP A 87 -1.06 3.80 -1.31
CA ASP A 87 -0.92 5.04 -2.08
C ASP A 87 -0.35 6.16 -1.19
N ASP A 88 0.28 7.16 -1.80
CA ASP A 88 1.06 8.21 -1.13
C ASP A 88 0.21 9.25 -0.37
N ASP A 89 -1.12 9.17 -0.51
CA ASP A 89 -2.12 9.96 0.19
C ASP A 89 -2.97 9.13 1.18
N ASP A 90 -2.71 7.82 1.29
CA ASP A 90 -3.40 6.90 2.19
C ASP A 90 -2.59 6.59 3.46
N THR A 91 -3.24 6.03 4.47
CA THR A 91 -2.59 5.56 5.70
C THR A 91 -2.98 4.13 6.04
N MET A 92 -2.02 3.36 6.53
CA MET A 92 -2.24 2.00 7.01
C MET A 92 -2.56 2.02 8.52
N LEU A 93 -3.57 1.25 8.93
CA LEU A 93 -3.86 1.05 10.35
C LEU A 93 -2.70 0.29 11.03
N PRO A 94 -2.40 0.55 12.32
CA PRO A 94 -1.17 0.07 12.98
C PRO A 94 -0.94 -1.43 12.96
N HIS A 95 -1.98 -2.25 12.85
CA HIS A 95 -1.90 -3.73 12.84
C HIS A 95 -2.26 -4.34 11.48
N ALA A 96 -2.30 -3.54 10.40
CA ALA A 96 -2.78 -4.00 9.11
C ALA A 96 -1.93 -5.14 8.54
N LEU A 97 -0.61 -4.97 8.49
CA LEU A 97 0.31 -5.98 7.95
C LEU A 97 0.26 -7.29 8.75
N GLU A 98 0.31 -7.20 10.08
CA GLU A 98 0.25 -8.36 10.95
C GLU A 98 -1.05 -9.13 10.78
N THR A 99 -2.18 -8.42 10.79
CA THR A 99 -3.51 -9.03 10.65
C THR A 99 -3.67 -9.74 9.32
N LEU A 100 -3.28 -9.10 8.21
CA LEU A 100 -3.36 -9.69 6.88
C LEU A 100 -2.44 -10.91 6.75
N LEU A 101 -1.21 -10.82 7.27
CA LEU A 101 -0.25 -11.93 7.22
C LEU A 101 -0.71 -13.13 8.05
N VAL A 102 -1.24 -12.91 9.26
CA VAL A 102 -1.80 -13.98 10.10
C VAL A 102 -2.95 -14.67 9.37
N LEU A 103 -3.85 -13.89 8.75
CA LEU A 103 -4.97 -14.44 8.01
C LEU A 103 -4.50 -15.24 6.78
N ALA A 104 -3.53 -14.72 6.02
CA ALA A 104 -2.96 -15.42 4.88
C ALA A 104 -2.36 -16.78 5.29
N LYS A 105 -1.55 -16.79 6.34
CA LYS A 105 -0.89 -18.01 6.84
C LYS A 105 -1.88 -19.02 7.43
N SER A 106 -2.87 -18.56 8.19
CA SER A 106 -3.84 -19.45 8.84
C SER A 106 -4.81 -20.10 7.85
N THR A 107 -5.08 -19.45 6.73
CA THR A 107 -5.99 -19.96 5.68
C THR A 107 -5.27 -20.61 4.51
N GLY A 108 -3.94 -20.43 4.39
CA GLY A 108 -3.18 -20.82 3.21
C GLY A 108 -3.57 -20.03 1.95
N ALA A 109 -4.09 -18.81 2.14
CA ALA A 109 -4.56 -17.97 1.03
C ALA A 109 -3.40 -17.35 0.26
N ASP A 110 -3.55 -17.22 -1.04
CA ASP A 110 -2.61 -16.50 -1.92
C ASP A 110 -2.88 -14.99 -1.94
N VAL A 111 -4.13 -14.59 -1.71
CA VAL A 111 -4.53 -13.17 -1.63
C VAL A 111 -5.48 -12.98 -0.46
N VAL A 112 -5.17 -11.99 0.37
CA VAL A 112 -6.03 -11.55 1.48
C VAL A 112 -6.29 -10.07 1.34
N ARG A 113 -7.56 -9.69 1.41
CA ARG A 113 -7.98 -8.29 1.38
C ARG A 113 -8.62 -7.90 2.71
N GLY A 114 -8.18 -6.79 3.30
CA GLY A 114 -8.80 -6.15 4.44
C GLY A 114 -9.93 -5.17 4.07
N GLY A 115 -10.55 -4.60 5.09
CA GLY A 115 -11.42 -3.44 4.95
C GLY A 115 -10.64 -2.14 4.89
N TYR A 116 -11.35 -1.03 4.64
CA TYR A 116 -10.78 0.31 4.66
C TYR A 116 -11.76 1.29 5.32
N ARG A 117 -11.24 2.46 5.70
CA ARG A 117 -12.04 3.59 6.16
C ARG A 117 -11.90 4.71 5.15
N LEU A 118 -13.02 5.33 4.79
CA LEU A 118 -13.00 6.49 3.92
C LEU A 118 -12.98 7.75 4.79
N LEU A 119 -11.92 8.54 4.67
CA LEU A 119 -11.75 9.79 5.39
C LEU A 119 -11.92 10.96 4.43
N ARG A 120 -12.58 12.01 4.89
CA ARG A 120 -12.70 13.27 4.16
C ARG A 120 -12.25 14.43 5.03
N ALA A 121 -11.42 15.29 4.51
CA ALA A 121 -11.12 16.56 5.19
C ALA A 121 -12.36 17.47 5.18
N ASN A 122 -12.74 17.97 6.35
CA ASN A 122 -13.74 19.02 6.46
C ASN A 122 -13.15 20.40 6.12
N ALA A 123 -13.96 21.43 6.14
CA ALA A 123 -13.51 22.79 5.86
C ALA A 123 -12.43 23.32 6.83
N ALA A 124 -12.30 22.71 8.02
CA ALA A 124 -11.25 23.02 8.99
C ALA A 124 -9.99 22.14 8.85
N GLY A 125 -9.91 21.30 7.80
CA GLY A 125 -8.80 20.38 7.57
C GLY A 125 -8.79 19.14 8.48
N THR A 126 -9.85 18.93 9.28
CA THR A 126 -9.96 17.76 10.15
C THR A 126 -10.51 16.57 9.37
N ALA A 127 -9.87 15.41 9.51
CA ALA A 127 -10.38 14.18 8.90
C ALA A 127 -11.68 13.73 9.58
N VAL A 128 -12.71 13.53 8.78
CA VAL A 128 -14.01 12.99 9.23
C VAL A 128 -14.24 11.68 8.51
N GLU A 129 -14.54 10.63 9.27
CA GLU A 129 -14.88 9.32 8.71
C GLU A 129 -16.24 9.38 8.03
N LEU A 130 -16.28 8.99 6.77
CA LEU A 130 -17.54 8.89 6.03
C LEU A 130 -18.22 7.55 6.31
N PRO A 131 -19.58 7.51 6.32
CA PRO A 131 -20.31 6.25 6.42
C PRO A 131 -19.87 5.29 5.33
N HIS A 132 -19.36 4.13 5.71
CA HIS A 132 -18.90 3.09 4.82
C HIS A 132 -19.29 1.72 5.39
N PRO A 133 -19.88 0.82 4.61
CA PRO A 133 -20.18 -0.51 5.10
C PRO A 133 -18.88 -1.21 5.53
N PRO A 134 -18.87 -1.93 6.67
CA PRO A 134 -17.68 -2.66 7.11
C PRO A 134 -17.24 -3.63 6.01
N GLY A 135 -16.01 -3.45 5.54
CA GLY A 135 -15.40 -4.36 4.57
C GLY A 135 -15.23 -5.74 5.20
N GLN A 136 -15.72 -6.78 4.53
CA GLN A 136 -15.40 -8.15 4.91
C GLN A 136 -14.03 -8.51 4.34
N ALA A 137 -13.25 -9.29 5.10
CA ALA A 137 -12.02 -9.87 4.57
C ALA A 137 -12.38 -10.82 3.41
N ILE A 138 -11.71 -10.65 2.28
CA ILE A 138 -11.84 -11.55 1.13
C ILE A 138 -10.60 -12.42 1.10
N ILE A 139 -10.81 -13.73 1.04
CA ILE A 139 -9.77 -14.74 1.02
C ILE A 139 -9.85 -15.47 -0.31
N ILE A 140 -8.77 -15.54 -1.05
CA ILE A 140 -8.70 -16.20 -2.34
C ILE A 140 -7.58 -17.23 -2.30
N HIS A 141 -7.94 -18.46 -2.69
CA HIS A 141 -7.00 -19.55 -2.91
C HIS A 141 -6.83 -19.76 -4.42
N LYS A 142 -5.61 -19.86 -4.89
CA LYS A 142 -5.31 -20.18 -6.28
C LYS A 142 -5.63 -21.64 -6.62
N PRO A 143 -6.55 -21.87 -7.55
CA PRO A 143 -6.22 -22.69 -8.69
C PRO A 143 -5.75 -21.76 -9.82
N ALA A 144 -4.68 -22.16 -10.52
CA ALA A 144 -3.99 -21.35 -11.53
C ALA A 144 -4.92 -20.48 -12.40
N GLY A 145 -4.80 -19.17 -12.32
CA GLY A 145 -5.47 -18.19 -13.16
C GLY A 145 -6.92 -17.83 -12.81
N GLN A 146 -7.63 -18.61 -12.02
CA GLN A 146 -9.05 -18.36 -11.69
C GLN A 146 -9.23 -17.49 -10.44
N GLY A 147 -8.31 -17.54 -9.49
CA GLY A 147 -8.42 -16.79 -8.24
C GLY A 147 -8.46 -15.29 -8.44
N TYR A 148 -7.68 -14.75 -9.39
CA TYR A 148 -7.69 -13.31 -9.69
C TYR A 148 -9.01 -12.85 -10.29
N LEU A 149 -9.61 -13.62 -11.21
CA LEU A 149 -10.93 -13.32 -11.76
C LEU A 149 -12.03 -13.37 -10.71
N GLN A 150 -11.97 -14.32 -9.79
CA GLN A 150 -12.89 -14.41 -8.66
C GLN A 150 -12.74 -13.21 -7.72
N PHE A 151 -11.51 -12.78 -7.45
CA PHE A 151 -11.23 -11.56 -6.70
C PHE A 151 -11.84 -10.34 -7.40
N LEU A 152 -11.64 -10.17 -8.71
CA LEU A 152 -12.21 -9.09 -9.49
C LEU A 152 -13.73 -9.06 -9.45
N GLN A 153 -14.38 -10.21 -9.47
CA GLN A 153 -15.84 -10.33 -9.43
C GLN A 153 -16.44 -10.02 -8.06
N GLN A 154 -15.74 -10.35 -6.98
CA GLN A 154 -16.24 -10.19 -5.60
C GLN A 154 -15.90 -8.86 -4.96
N SER A 155 -14.91 -8.14 -5.48
CA SER A 155 -14.37 -6.98 -4.78
C SER A 155 -15.07 -5.65 -5.05
N GLY A 156 -16.08 -5.58 -5.92
CA GLY A 156 -16.71 -4.29 -6.26
C GLY A 156 -15.71 -3.28 -6.84
N PRO A 157 -15.88 -1.96 -6.61
CA PRO A 157 -14.88 -0.96 -7.02
C PRO A 157 -13.52 -1.32 -6.41
N GLN A 158 -12.51 -1.47 -7.27
CA GLN A 158 -11.26 -2.11 -6.87
C GLN A 158 -10.26 -1.10 -6.34
N PHE A 159 -10.02 -1.21 -5.07
CA PHE A 159 -8.92 -0.53 -4.43
C PHE A 159 -7.81 -1.55 -4.18
N VAL A 160 -6.69 -1.43 -4.89
CA VAL A 160 -5.61 -2.43 -4.89
C VAL A 160 -4.76 -2.36 -3.63
N TRP A 161 -4.81 -1.25 -2.90
CA TRP A 161 -3.93 -0.98 -1.76
C TRP A 161 -4.28 -1.67 -0.45
N ASN A 162 -5.46 -2.21 -0.30
CA ASN A 162 -5.86 -2.92 0.92
C ASN A 162 -5.78 -4.44 0.81
N ALA A 163 -5.05 -4.94 -0.17
CA ALA A 163 -4.82 -6.36 -0.37
C ALA A 163 -3.33 -6.71 -0.18
N MET A 164 -3.06 -7.88 0.33
CA MET A 164 -1.74 -8.52 0.37
C MET A 164 -1.72 -9.68 -0.64
N TYR A 165 -0.68 -9.75 -1.45
CA TYR A 165 -0.49 -10.73 -2.52
C TYR A 165 0.75 -11.58 -2.27
#